data_c1d74544d18fa7eafbdd53ddc9ae2b52
#
_entry.id   c1d74544d18fa7eafbdd53ddc9ae2b52
#
_cell.length_a   1.000
_cell.length_b   1.000
_cell.length_c   1.000
_cell.angle_alpha   90.00
_cell.angle_beta   90.00
_cell.angle_gamma   90.00
#
_symmetry.space_group_name_H-M   'P 1'
#
loop_
_entity.id
_entity.type
_entity.pdbx_description
1 polymer ?
#
loop_
_entity_poly.entity_id
_entity_poly.type
_entity_poly.pdbx_seq_one_letter_code
_entity_poly.pdbx_strand_id
1 'polypeptide(L)'
;NRIKKWKGEEWQIKVDGFRHLFKRNEKFLQNKKNSICLGARTGQEVFVLRELGLESIGIDLVEFPPYTIKGDIHNLQFHDEKFDLIFTNILDHSLYLEKFISEMERVCIKDGVIILNTQENIPGDDYSENAINNPDPIIKMFKNSTLINNIKINNIFDRMNRELVFKKN
;
A
#
# COMPACT_ATOMS: atom_id res chain seq x y z
N ASN A 1 5.84 -4.36 22.80
CA ASN A 1 5.96 -5.06 21.50
C ASN A 1 4.85 -4.60 20.56
N ARG A 2 5.19 -3.80 19.53
CA ARG A 2 4.24 -3.21 18.56
C ARG A 2 3.32 -4.27 17.92
N ILE A 3 3.86 -5.44 17.55
CA ILE A 3 3.08 -6.52 16.91
C ILE A 3 1.97 -7.03 17.83
N LYS A 4 2.24 -7.21 19.13
CA LYS A 4 1.23 -7.66 20.10
C LYS A 4 0.10 -6.64 20.22
N LYS A 5 0.45 -5.36 20.23
CA LYS A 5 -0.51 -4.25 20.27
C LYS A 5 -1.37 -4.19 19.01
N TRP A 6 -0.75 -4.35 17.81
CA TRP A 6 -1.46 -4.35 16.54
C TRP A 6 -2.41 -5.55 16.34
N LYS A 7 -2.07 -6.71 16.93
CA LYS A 7 -2.94 -7.90 16.93
C LYS A 7 -4.13 -7.79 17.92
N GLY A 8 -3.97 -6.99 18.96
CA GLY A 8 -4.94 -6.84 20.04
C GLY A 8 -5.67 -5.50 19.99
N GLU A 9 -5.24 -4.58 20.84
CA GLU A 9 -5.92 -3.30 21.09
C GLU A 9 -6.08 -2.41 19.85
N GLU A 10 -5.11 -2.43 18.93
CA GLU A 10 -5.13 -1.59 17.73
C GLU A 10 -5.72 -2.29 16.50
N TRP A 11 -6.06 -3.57 16.58
CA TRP A 11 -6.58 -4.29 15.41
C TRP A 11 -7.83 -3.62 14.85
N GLN A 12 -8.82 -3.40 15.69
CA GLN A 12 -10.10 -2.84 15.26
C GLN A 12 -9.96 -1.41 14.76
N ILE A 13 -9.13 -0.59 15.44
CA ILE A 13 -8.87 0.80 15.03
C ILE A 13 -8.29 0.84 13.61
N LYS A 14 -7.33 -0.04 13.31
CA LYS A 14 -6.72 -0.13 11.97
C LYS A 14 -7.68 -0.67 10.94
N VAL A 15 -8.45 -1.71 11.26
CA VAL A 15 -9.49 -2.25 10.36
C VAL A 15 -10.49 -1.16 9.99
N ASP A 16 -10.99 -0.41 10.96
CA ASP A 16 -11.92 0.69 10.70
C ASP A 16 -11.26 1.82 9.89
N GLY A 17 -10.01 2.12 10.16
CA GLY A 17 -9.23 3.07 9.37
C GLY A 17 -9.09 2.63 7.90
N PHE A 18 -8.77 1.37 7.64
CA PHE A 18 -8.69 0.83 6.28
C PHE A 18 -10.07 0.75 5.59
N ARG A 19 -11.15 0.46 6.33
CA ARG A 19 -12.51 0.56 5.79
C ARG A 19 -12.81 1.98 5.27
N HIS A 20 -12.48 3.01 6.04
CA HIS A 20 -12.61 4.40 5.61
C HIS A 20 -11.74 4.72 4.39
N LEU A 21 -10.50 4.24 4.37
CA LEU A 21 -9.58 4.43 3.25
C LEU A 21 -10.13 3.81 1.96
N PHE A 22 -10.53 2.56 2.00
CA PHE A 22 -11.04 1.88 0.81
C PHE A 22 -12.44 2.37 0.39
N LYS A 23 -13.28 2.81 1.34
CA LYS A 23 -14.53 3.50 1.02
C LYS A 23 -14.29 4.81 0.27
N ARG A 24 -13.31 5.63 0.69
CA ARG A 24 -12.89 6.85 -0.02
C ARG A 24 -12.47 6.55 -1.46
N ASN A 25 -11.86 5.39 -1.67
CA ASN A 25 -11.33 4.95 -2.95
C ASN A 25 -12.27 3.98 -3.71
N GLU A 26 -13.52 3.81 -3.30
CA GLU A 26 -14.43 2.78 -3.85
C GLU A 26 -14.56 2.82 -5.38
N LYS A 27 -14.52 4.01 -6.00
CA LYS A 27 -14.55 4.16 -7.46
C LYS A 27 -13.37 3.50 -8.17
N PHE A 28 -12.22 3.39 -7.50
CA PHE A 28 -11.00 2.75 -8.05
C PHE A 28 -10.98 1.24 -7.79
N LEU A 29 -11.80 0.75 -6.85
CA LEU A 29 -11.92 -0.67 -6.51
C LEU A 29 -12.98 -1.39 -7.35
N GLN A 30 -13.83 -0.65 -8.08
CA GLN A 30 -14.87 -1.24 -8.92
C GLN A 30 -14.27 -2.24 -9.92
N ASN A 31 -14.85 -3.45 -9.98
CA ASN A 31 -14.43 -4.56 -10.85
C ASN A 31 -13.00 -5.09 -10.59
N LYS A 32 -12.37 -4.73 -9.48
CA LYS A 32 -11.10 -5.33 -9.06
C LYS A 32 -11.35 -6.66 -8.37
N LYS A 33 -10.44 -7.62 -8.60
CA LYS A 33 -10.55 -9.01 -8.10
C LYS A 33 -9.34 -9.43 -7.29
N ASN A 34 -8.13 -9.15 -7.79
CA ASN A 34 -6.87 -9.62 -7.22
C ASN A 34 -6.07 -8.44 -6.68
N SER A 35 -5.82 -8.41 -5.38
CA SER A 35 -5.06 -7.33 -4.77
C SER A 35 -3.84 -7.81 -4.00
N ILE A 36 -2.84 -6.93 -3.92
CA ILE A 36 -1.66 -7.12 -3.08
C ILE A 36 -1.42 -5.88 -2.23
N CYS A 37 -1.14 -6.10 -0.94
CA CYS A 37 -0.76 -5.06 0.00
C CYS A 37 0.72 -5.22 0.37
N LEU A 38 1.52 -4.20 0.10
CA LEU A 38 2.97 -4.25 0.28
C LEU A 38 3.38 -3.56 1.57
N GLY A 39 4.13 -4.29 2.43
CA GLY A 39 4.43 -3.88 3.79
C GLY A 39 3.27 -4.04 4.77
N ALA A 40 2.43 -5.05 4.53
CA ALA A 40 1.13 -5.22 5.21
C ALA A 40 1.24 -5.67 6.68
N ARG A 41 2.40 -6.03 7.13
CA ARG A 41 2.71 -6.49 8.49
C ARG A 41 1.66 -7.47 9.07
N THR A 42 0.69 -6.97 9.84
CA THR A 42 -0.36 -7.79 10.46
C THR A 42 -1.61 -7.95 9.59
N GLY A 43 -1.71 -7.24 8.46
CA GLY A 43 -2.65 -7.51 7.37
C GLY A 43 -4.08 -7.01 7.56
N GLN A 44 -4.30 -5.92 8.33
CA GLN A 44 -5.63 -5.34 8.49
C GLN A 44 -6.21 -4.85 7.15
N GLU A 45 -5.39 -4.26 6.29
CA GLU A 45 -5.74 -3.85 4.93
C GLU A 45 -6.15 -5.05 4.07
N VAL A 46 -5.44 -6.17 4.19
CA VAL A 46 -5.77 -7.43 3.50
C VAL A 46 -7.12 -7.96 3.98
N PHE A 47 -7.33 -7.95 5.30
CA PHE A 47 -8.60 -8.36 5.90
C PHE A 47 -9.75 -7.55 5.33
N VAL A 48 -9.63 -6.22 5.27
CA VAL A 48 -10.68 -5.33 4.75
C VAL A 48 -10.92 -5.53 3.26
N LEU A 49 -9.87 -5.71 2.45
CA LEU A 49 -10.05 -5.98 1.02
C LEU A 49 -10.74 -7.31 0.77
N ARG A 50 -10.50 -8.34 1.61
CA ARG A 50 -11.24 -9.60 1.56
C ARG A 50 -12.71 -9.43 1.97
N GLU A 51 -13.02 -8.59 2.97
CA GLU A 51 -14.41 -8.23 3.29
C GLU A 51 -15.13 -7.57 2.10
N LEU A 52 -14.40 -6.81 1.28
CA LEU A 52 -14.92 -6.18 0.06
C LEU A 52 -15.01 -7.14 -1.13
N GLY A 53 -14.66 -8.40 -0.95
CA GLY A 53 -14.79 -9.46 -1.95
C GLY A 53 -13.58 -9.65 -2.86
N LEU A 54 -12.42 -9.01 -2.57
CA LEU A 54 -11.20 -9.22 -3.35
C LEU A 54 -10.42 -10.44 -2.82
N GLU A 55 -9.76 -11.15 -3.73
CA GLU A 55 -8.66 -12.04 -3.39
C GLU A 55 -7.44 -11.17 -3.06
N SER A 56 -7.10 -11.07 -1.78
CA SER A 56 -6.05 -10.17 -1.30
C SER A 56 -4.98 -10.93 -0.53
N ILE A 57 -3.72 -10.53 -0.74
CA ILE A 57 -2.55 -11.04 -0.01
C ILE A 57 -1.66 -9.88 0.43
N GLY A 58 -1.06 -10.00 1.60
CA GLY A 58 -0.03 -9.08 2.08
C GLY A 58 1.37 -9.64 1.89
N ILE A 59 2.34 -8.76 1.67
CA ILE A 59 3.77 -9.06 1.68
C ILE A 59 4.44 -8.24 2.78
N ASP A 60 5.26 -8.90 3.58
CA ASP A 60 6.13 -8.24 4.56
C ASP A 60 7.39 -9.11 4.81
N LEU A 61 8.44 -8.55 5.40
CA LEU A 61 9.64 -9.28 5.80
C LEU A 61 9.34 -10.33 6.89
N VAL A 62 8.26 -10.12 7.63
CA VAL A 62 7.74 -11.05 8.66
C VAL A 62 6.34 -11.48 8.28
N GLU A 63 6.14 -12.78 8.10
CA GLU A 63 4.83 -13.33 7.77
C GLU A 63 3.82 -13.22 8.92
N PHE A 64 2.56 -13.09 8.56
CA PHE A 64 1.43 -13.10 9.49
C PHE A 64 0.21 -13.81 8.86
N PRO A 65 0.24 -15.16 8.83
CA PRO A 65 -0.90 -15.92 8.29
C PRO A 65 -2.21 -15.64 9.06
N PRO A 66 -3.39 -15.63 8.39
CA PRO A 66 -3.56 -15.94 6.96
C PRO A 66 -3.45 -14.72 6.02
N TYR A 67 -3.03 -13.56 6.51
CA TYR A 67 -3.10 -12.30 5.77
C TYR A 67 -1.82 -11.96 5.01
N THR A 68 -0.66 -12.20 5.65
CA THR A 68 0.64 -11.76 5.12
C THR A 68 1.58 -12.94 4.99
N ILE A 69 2.24 -13.06 3.85
CA ILE A 69 3.32 -13.99 3.59
C ILE A 69 4.66 -13.25 3.59
N LYS A 70 5.74 -13.98 3.86
CA LYS A 70 7.08 -13.43 3.84
C LYS A 70 7.53 -13.11 2.42
N GLY A 71 8.09 -11.92 2.21
CA GLY A 71 8.65 -11.51 0.93
C GLY A 71 9.35 -10.17 1.00
N ASP A 72 10.10 -9.86 -0.07
CA ASP A 72 10.80 -8.59 -0.25
C ASP A 72 10.00 -7.73 -1.26
N ILE A 73 9.63 -6.53 -0.85
CA ILE A 73 8.93 -5.56 -1.70
C ILE A 73 9.74 -5.09 -2.91
N HIS A 74 11.07 -5.25 -2.86
CA HIS A 74 11.96 -4.89 -3.97
C HIS A 74 12.20 -6.05 -4.96
N ASN A 75 11.69 -7.24 -4.64
CA ASN A 75 11.81 -8.43 -5.49
C ASN A 75 10.63 -9.38 -5.26
N LEU A 76 9.47 -9.01 -5.79
CA LEU A 76 8.22 -9.74 -5.59
C LEU A 76 8.23 -11.07 -6.35
N GLN A 77 7.95 -12.18 -5.66
CA GLN A 77 7.90 -13.52 -6.22
C GLN A 77 6.57 -13.81 -6.93
N PHE A 78 6.14 -12.88 -7.77
CA PHE A 78 4.95 -13.01 -8.60
C PHE A 78 5.30 -12.71 -10.06
N HIS A 79 4.57 -13.33 -10.98
CA HIS A 79 4.72 -13.02 -12.41
C HIS A 79 4.23 -11.60 -12.72
N ASP A 80 4.64 -11.08 -13.85
CA ASP A 80 4.19 -9.80 -14.36
C ASP A 80 2.66 -9.79 -14.52
N GLU A 81 2.06 -8.63 -14.35
CA GLU A 81 0.64 -8.41 -14.63
C GLU A 81 -0.29 -9.41 -13.89
N LYS A 82 -0.11 -9.56 -12.58
CA LYS A 82 -0.91 -10.46 -11.74
C LYS A 82 -2.05 -9.77 -11.00
N PHE A 83 -1.83 -8.55 -10.52
CA PHE A 83 -2.75 -7.86 -9.63
C PHE A 83 -3.42 -6.68 -10.31
N ASP A 84 -4.71 -6.52 -10.09
CA ASP A 84 -5.49 -5.38 -10.59
C ASP A 84 -5.62 -4.24 -9.57
N LEU A 85 -5.25 -4.49 -8.31
CA LEU A 85 -5.14 -3.49 -7.25
C LEU A 85 -3.87 -3.71 -6.43
N ILE A 86 -3.07 -2.64 -6.27
CA ILE A 86 -1.90 -2.62 -5.37
C ILE A 86 -2.11 -1.53 -4.34
N PHE A 87 -1.84 -1.84 -3.08
CA PHE A 87 -1.86 -0.88 -1.98
C PHE A 87 -0.57 -0.89 -1.20
N THR A 88 -0.09 0.29 -0.79
CA THR A 88 1.00 0.43 0.18
C THR A 88 0.93 1.77 0.92
N ASN A 89 1.42 1.77 2.16
CA ASN A 89 1.63 2.97 2.99
C ASN A 89 3.02 2.98 3.66
N ILE A 90 4.01 2.32 3.05
CA ILE A 90 5.36 2.17 3.63
C ILE A 90 6.48 2.71 2.74
N LEU A 91 6.19 3.69 1.87
CA LEU A 91 7.20 4.24 0.96
C LEU A 91 8.44 4.79 1.69
N ASP A 92 8.24 5.43 2.83
CA ASP A 92 9.29 5.96 3.67
C ASP A 92 10.21 4.88 4.26
N HIS A 93 9.73 3.64 4.35
CA HIS A 93 10.51 2.48 4.85
C HIS A 93 11.30 1.75 3.75
N SER A 94 11.14 2.12 2.47
CA SER A 94 11.82 1.45 1.38
C SER A 94 13.26 1.92 1.25
N LEU A 95 14.22 0.99 1.22
CA LEU A 95 15.64 1.27 0.96
C LEU A 95 15.88 1.74 -0.48
N TYR A 96 15.09 1.23 -1.44
CA TYR A 96 15.27 1.49 -2.88
C TYR A 96 13.92 1.82 -3.53
N LEU A 97 13.47 3.09 -3.42
CA LEU A 97 12.17 3.56 -3.89
C LEU A 97 11.90 3.25 -5.37
N GLU A 98 12.86 3.51 -6.25
CA GLU A 98 12.69 3.25 -7.69
C GLU A 98 12.48 1.76 -7.98
N LYS A 99 13.21 0.89 -7.28
CA LYS A 99 13.05 -0.56 -7.41
C LYS A 99 11.70 -1.01 -6.91
N PHE A 100 11.25 -0.49 -5.76
CA PHE A 100 9.95 -0.79 -5.19
C PHE A 100 8.81 -0.38 -6.13
N ILE A 101 8.88 0.85 -6.66
CA ILE A 101 7.89 1.35 -7.61
C ILE A 101 7.90 0.52 -8.90
N SER A 102 9.08 0.18 -9.43
CA SER A 102 9.22 -0.68 -10.61
C SER A 102 8.56 -2.06 -10.40
N GLU A 103 8.70 -2.66 -9.22
CA GLU A 103 8.04 -3.93 -8.88
C GLU A 103 6.52 -3.79 -8.81
N MET A 104 6.01 -2.69 -8.22
CA MET A 104 4.57 -2.40 -8.25
C MET A 104 4.04 -2.31 -9.68
N GLU A 105 4.72 -1.55 -10.54
CA GLU A 105 4.32 -1.42 -11.94
C GLU A 105 4.42 -2.75 -12.70
N ARG A 106 5.43 -3.59 -12.40
CA ARG A 106 5.63 -4.89 -13.06
C ARG A 106 4.49 -5.87 -12.76
N VAL A 107 4.11 -5.99 -11.49
CA VAL A 107 3.07 -6.95 -11.07
C VAL A 107 1.65 -6.43 -11.27
N CYS A 108 1.48 -5.13 -11.58
CA CYS A 108 0.19 -4.52 -11.89
C CYS A 108 -0.23 -4.82 -13.33
N ILE A 109 -1.45 -5.29 -13.52
CA ILE A 109 -2.01 -5.49 -14.87
C ILE A 109 -2.23 -4.15 -15.57
N LYS A 110 -2.33 -4.17 -16.89
CA LYS A 110 -2.82 -3.01 -17.65
C LYS A 110 -4.20 -2.56 -17.12
N ASP A 111 -4.41 -1.25 -17.02
CA ASP A 111 -5.59 -0.63 -16.42
C ASP A 111 -5.81 -0.96 -14.93
N GLY A 112 -4.85 -1.63 -14.28
CA GLY A 112 -4.83 -1.84 -12.84
C GLY A 112 -4.55 -0.54 -12.08
N VAL A 113 -4.83 -0.54 -10.79
CA VAL A 113 -4.73 0.63 -9.92
C VAL A 113 -3.69 0.41 -8.83
N ILE A 114 -2.88 1.43 -8.59
CA ILE A 114 -1.89 1.47 -7.51
C ILE A 114 -2.27 2.63 -6.58
N ILE A 115 -2.61 2.33 -5.32
CA ILE A 115 -2.94 3.32 -4.29
C ILE A 115 -1.78 3.42 -3.32
N LEU A 116 -1.23 4.62 -3.17
CA LEU A 116 -0.15 4.91 -2.23
C LEU A 116 -0.66 5.90 -1.18
N ASN A 117 -0.48 5.56 0.10
CA ASN A 117 -0.53 6.55 1.16
C ASN A 117 0.90 6.88 1.61
N THR A 118 1.23 8.15 1.72
CA THR A 118 2.57 8.59 2.08
C THR A 118 2.53 9.79 3.04
N GLN A 119 3.66 10.07 3.65
CA GLN A 119 3.88 11.26 4.47
C GLN A 119 4.39 12.39 3.58
N GLU A 120 3.94 13.60 3.86
CA GLU A 120 4.44 14.83 3.25
C GLU A 120 4.79 15.82 4.35
N ASN A 121 6.06 16.25 4.42
CA ASN A 121 6.58 17.16 5.45
C ASN A 121 6.38 16.66 6.90
N ILE A 122 6.38 15.35 7.10
CA ILE A 122 6.35 14.73 8.43
C ILE A 122 7.72 14.11 8.69
N PRO A 123 8.35 14.39 9.84
CA PRO A 123 9.59 13.72 10.22
C PRO A 123 9.41 12.21 10.25
N GLY A 124 10.36 11.48 9.68
CA GLY A 124 10.40 10.03 9.74
C GLY A 124 10.47 9.51 11.20
N ASP A 125 10.17 8.24 11.37
CA ASP A 125 10.42 7.54 12.63
C ASP A 125 11.74 6.73 12.55
N ASP A 126 12.04 5.96 13.60
CA ASP A 126 13.28 5.16 13.72
C ASP A 126 13.42 4.07 12.61
N TYR A 127 12.40 3.85 11.81
CA TYR A 127 12.35 2.86 10.73
C TYR A 127 12.24 3.49 9.35
N SER A 128 12.17 4.82 9.28
CA SER A 128 12.06 5.54 8.01
C SER A 128 13.43 5.67 7.35
N GLU A 129 13.56 5.15 6.15
CA GLU A 129 14.77 5.25 5.33
C GLU A 129 14.76 6.51 4.44
N ASN A 130 13.57 7.07 4.19
CA ASN A 130 13.37 8.23 3.34
C ASN A 130 12.51 9.30 4.02
N ALA A 131 12.95 10.55 3.94
CA ALA A 131 12.12 11.70 4.29
C ALA A 131 11.37 12.18 3.03
N ILE A 132 10.06 12.05 3.03
CA ILE A 132 9.23 12.48 1.91
C ILE A 132 8.66 13.86 2.22
N ASN A 133 9.31 14.90 1.69
CA ASN A 133 8.86 16.28 1.88
C ASN A 133 7.89 16.74 0.79
N ASN A 134 7.94 16.10 -0.38
CA ASN A 134 7.15 16.43 -1.56
C ASN A 134 6.89 15.13 -2.36
N PRO A 135 5.66 14.89 -2.83
CA PRO A 135 5.33 13.70 -3.62
C PRO A 135 5.86 13.73 -5.06
N ASP A 136 6.26 14.89 -5.61
CA ASP A 136 6.66 15.02 -7.01
C ASP A 136 7.80 14.09 -7.44
N PRO A 137 8.87 13.87 -6.65
CA PRO A 137 9.88 12.89 -7.01
C PRO A 137 9.33 11.48 -7.14
N ILE A 138 8.43 11.08 -6.23
CA ILE A 138 7.76 9.77 -6.27
C ILE A 138 6.93 9.64 -7.53
N ILE A 139 6.13 10.66 -7.86
CA ILE A 139 5.29 10.68 -9.08
C ILE A 139 6.16 10.48 -10.34
N LYS A 140 7.33 11.12 -10.40
CA LYS A 140 8.26 10.99 -11.53
C LYS A 140 8.93 9.62 -11.64
N MET A 141 8.97 8.82 -10.58
CA MET A 141 9.52 7.46 -10.60
C MET A 141 8.57 6.48 -11.31
N PHE A 142 7.27 6.76 -11.36
CA PHE A 142 6.32 5.96 -12.15
C PHE A 142 6.53 6.20 -13.63
N LYS A 143 7.00 5.16 -14.35
CA LYS A 143 7.33 5.25 -15.78
C LYS A 143 6.22 4.69 -16.68
N ASN A 144 5.44 3.74 -16.16
CA ASN A 144 4.43 3.01 -16.92
C ASN A 144 3.02 3.18 -16.31
N SER A 145 2.81 4.25 -15.55
CA SER A 145 1.52 4.54 -14.92
C SER A 145 1.21 6.03 -14.95
N THR A 146 -0.06 6.35 -15.00
CA THR A 146 -0.55 7.73 -15.01
C THR A 146 -1.15 8.07 -13.66
N LEU A 147 -0.75 9.20 -13.08
CA LEU A 147 -1.37 9.72 -11.86
C LEU A 147 -2.82 10.14 -12.16
N ILE A 148 -3.78 9.55 -11.45
CA ILE A 148 -5.21 9.84 -11.63
C ILE A 148 -5.87 10.47 -10.42
N ASN A 149 -5.21 10.47 -9.25
CA ASN A 149 -5.66 11.19 -8.06
C ASN A 149 -4.47 11.59 -7.19
N ASN A 150 -4.53 12.79 -6.59
CA ASN A 150 -3.53 13.31 -5.66
C ASN A 150 -4.24 14.20 -4.66
N ILE A 151 -4.44 13.72 -3.44
CA ILE A 151 -5.20 14.41 -2.40
C ILE A 151 -4.49 14.42 -1.06
N LYS A 152 -4.75 15.45 -0.28
CA LYS A 152 -4.42 15.46 1.16
C LYS A 152 -5.42 14.58 1.89
N ILE A 153 -4.91 13.79 2.82
CA ILE A 153 -5.70 12.89 3.67
C ILE A 153 -5.34 13.12 5.14
N ASN A 154 -6.14 12.60 6.03
CA ASN A 154 -5.85 12.57 7.46
C ASN A 154 -6.29 11.20 7.99
N ASN A 155 -5.38 10.24 7.93
CA ASN A 155 -5.64 8.92 8.50
C ASN A 155 -5.48 8.98 10.02
N ILE A 156 -6.50 8.50 10.76
CA ILE A 156 -6.48 8.48 12.22
C ILE A 156 -5.66 7.33 12.82
N PHE A 157 -5.28 6.36 12.00
CA PHE A 157 -4.62 5.11 12.43
C PHE A 157 -3.14 5.01 12.04
N ASP A 158 -2.68 5.91 11.18
CA ASP A 158 -1.28 6.06 10.78
C ASP A 158 -0.94 7.54 10.57
N ARG A 159 0.29 7.84 10.19
CA ARG A 159 0.77 9.21 10.00
C ARG A 159 0.69 9.67 8.54
N MET A 160 -0.05 8.97 7.70
CA MET A 160 -0.15 9.28 6.27
C MET A 160 -1.09 10.47 6.06
N ASN A 161 -0.61 11.46 5.29
CA ASN A 161 -1.33 12.72 5.02
C ASN A 161 -1.44 13.05 3.53
N ARG A 162 -0.95 12.17 2.67
CA ARG A 162 -1.04 12.30 1.20
C ARG A 162 -1.43 10.96 0.59
N GLU A 163 -2.37 10.99 -0.33
CA GLU A 163 -2.77 9.82 -1.11
C GLU A 163 -2.57 10.08 -2.60
N LEU A 164 -1.87 9.16 -3.25
CA LEU A 164 -1.63 9.15 -4.69
C LEU A 164 -2.26 7.91 -5.28
N VAL A 165 -2.98 8.06 -6.37
CA VAL A 165 -3.55 6.93 -7.11
C VAL A 165 -3.06 6.96 -8.54
N PHE A 166 -2.50 5.85 -8.98
CA PHE A 166 -2.01 5.67 -10.34
C PHE A 166 -2.82 4.60 -11.06
N LYS A 167 -2.98 4.79 -12.36
CA LYS A 167 -3.50 3.79 -13.28
C LYS A 167 -2.37 3.28 -14.15
N LYS A 168 -2.18 1.97 -14.23
CA LYS A 168 -1.18 1.31 -15.08
C LYS A 168 -1.58 1.47 -16.56
N ASN A 169 -0.63 1.94 -17.37
CA ASN A 169 -0.81 2.16 -18.81
C ASN A 169 -0.87 0.86 -19.61
#